data_f28472864cd49d12a7119fae632e792d
#
_entry.id   f28472864cd49d12a7119fae632e792d
#
_cell.length_a   1.000
_cell.length_b   1.000
_cell.length_c   1.000
_cell.angle_alpha   90.00
_cell.angle_beta   90.00
_cell.angle_gamma   90.00
#
_symmetry.space_group_name_H-M   'P 1'
#
loop_
_entity.id
_entity.type
_entity.pdbx_description
1 polymer ?
#
loop_
_entity_poly.entity_id
_entity_poly.type
_entity_poly.pdbx_seq_one_letter_code
_entity_poly.pdbx_strand_id
1 'polypeptide(L)'
;MEELCILGLRIQRMPKEPDREFGYPWDYHYLTVCTTSSHDMSTLRGWWQEDPERTSRYYRSILGHNGHAPKECTPEICQEIIMQHLESPSMFAIFPIQDLLGMSPALRGSKDPCLEQINNPADPYHRWRYRMHINLEDLLANLKFTGMIKEMLIRSGRTEKD
;
A
#
# COMPACT_ATOMS: atom_id res chain seq x y z
N MET A 1 -16.37 -19.43 -2.67
CA MET A 1 -15.53 -18.56 -3.57
C MET A 1 -14.48 -19.41 -4.31
N GLU A 2 -13.87 -20.38 -3.65
CA GLU A 2 -12.88 -21.26 -4.31
C GLU A 2 -13.48 -22.09 -5.45
N GLU A 3 -14.66 -22.68 -5.27
CA GLU A 3 -15.37 -23.44 -6.32
C GLU A 3 -15.72 -22.61 -7.56
N LEU A 4 -15.85 -21.30 -7.40
CA LEU A 4 -16.17 -20.35 -8.50
C LEU A 4 -14.94 -19.62 -9.03
N CYS A 5 -13.75 -19.94 -8.52
CA CYS A 5 -12.50 -19.24 -8.86
C CYS A 5 -12.58 -17.71 -8.71
N ILE A 6 -13.39 -17.21 -7.78
CA ILE A 6 -13.53 -15.77 -7.50
C ILE A 6 -12.44 -15.37 -6.51
N LEU A 7 -11.61 -14.39 -6.91
CA LEU A 7 -10.52 -13.89 -6.08
C LEU A 7 -11.07 -13.09 -4.89
N GLY A 8 -10.54 -13.37 -3.71
CA GLY A 8 -10.84 -12.60 -2.51
C GLY A 8 -9.94 -11.36 -2.39
N LEU A 9 -10.51 -10.21 -2.04
CA LEU A 9 -9.71 -9.02 -1.73
C LEU A 9 -9.08 -9.13 -0.34
N ARG A 10 -7.83 -8.72 -0.23
CA ARG A 10 -7.07 -8.64 1.03
C ARG A 10 -6.45 -7.27 1.19
N ILE A 11 -6.85 -6.58 2.25
CA ILE A 11 -6.30 -5.29 2.67
C ILE A 11 -5.75 -5.47 4.08
N GLN A 12 -4.46 -5.27 4.27
CA GLN A 12 -3.75 -5.60 5.51
C GLN A 12 -4.33 -4.91 6.74
N ARG A 13 -4.74 -3.65 6.61
CA ARG A 13 -5.36 -2.87 7.69
C ARG A 13 -6.87 -3.11 7.88
N MET A 14 -7.46 -4.01 7.09
CA MET A 14 -8.83 -4.49 7.20
C MET A 14 -8.82 -6.01 7.10
N PRO A 15 -8.37 -6.72 8.15
CA PRO A 15 -8.27 -8.18 8.11
C PRO A 15 -9.66 -8.81 7.96
N LYS A 16 -9.71 -9.97 7.33
CA LYS A 16 -10.95 -10.77 7.23
C LYS A 16 -11.29 -11.44 8.56
N GLU A 17 -10.26 -11.77 9.30
CA GLU A 17 -10.33 -12.48 10.58
C GLU A 17 -10.73 -11.49 11.69
N PRO A 18 -11.89 -11.69 12.38
CA PRO A 18 -12.41 -10.71 13.34
C PRO A 18 -11.58 -10.58 14.63
N ASP A 19 -10.73 -11.57 14.90
CA ASP A 19 -9.83 -11.62 16.05
C ASP A 19 -8.47 -10.96 15.79
N ARG A 20 -8.23 -10.49 14.57
CA ARG A 20 -6.96 -9.84 14.18
C ARG A 20 -7.16 -8.34 13.97
N GLU A 21 -6.23 -7.54 14.48
CA GLU A 21 -6.21 -6.10 14.20
C GLU A 21 -5.65 -5.80 12.80
N PHE A 22 -4.74 -6.64 12.30
CA PHE A 22 -4.10 -6.52 10.99
C PHE A 22 -4.03 -7.87 10.29
N GLY A 23 -4.12 -7.84 8.96
CA GLY A 23 -3.84 -9.01 8.14
C GLY A 23 -2.34 -9.28 8.07
N TYR A 24 -2.00 -10.54 7.86
CA TYR A 24 -0.62 -10.96 7.64
C TYR A 24 -0.46 -11.36 6.17
N PRO A 25 0.28 -10.58 5.34
CA PRO A 25 0.41 -10.87 3.91
C PRO A 25 0.93 -12.28 3.60
N TRP A 26 1.79 -12.83 4.45
CA TRP A 26 2.32 -14.19 4.30
C TRP A 26 1.29 -15.32 4.55
N ASP A 27 0.14 -15.00 5.20
CA ASP A 27 -0.96 -15.95 5.45
C ASP A 27 -2.03 -15.88 4.34
N TYR A 28 -1.88 -15.00 3.34
CA TYR A 28 -2.90 -14.85 2.30
C TYR A 28 -2.99 -16.09 1.42
N HIS A 29 -4.22 -16.47 1.08
CA HIS A 29 -4.46 -17.56 0.16
C HIS A 29 -4.10 -17.17 -1.28
N TYR A 30 -3.65 -18.14 -2.10
CA TYR A 30 -3.26 -17.87 -3.50
C TYR A 30 -4.38 -17.19 -4.30
N LEU A 31 -5.63 -17.67 -4.21
CA LEU A 31 -6.78 -17.09 -4.93
C LEU A 31 -7.24 -15.76 -4.29
N THR A 32 -6.31 -14.82 -4.17
CA THR A 32 -6.59 -13.48 -3.64
C THR A 32 -5.91 -12.39 -4.47
N VAL A 33 -6.46 -11.17 -4.33
CA VAL A 33 -5.83 -9.91 -4.71
C VAL A 33 -5.45 -9.20 -3.43
N CYS A 34 -4.19 -8.89 -3.23
CA CYS A 34 -3.76 -8.06 -2.10
C CYS A 34 -3.47 -6.62 -2.55
N THR A 35 -3.73 -5.69 -1.65
CA THR A 35 -3.50 -4.25 -1.87
C THR A 35 -3.26 -3.54 -0.55
N THR A 36 -2.55 -2.43 -0.60
CA THR A 36 -2.30 -1.56 0.56
C THR A 36 -3.53 -0.71 0.91
N SER A 37 -4.26 -0.26 -0.10
CA SER A 37 -5.46 0.57 0.02
C SER A 37 -6.38 0.42 -1.19
N SER A 38 -7.56 1.02 -1.12
CA SER A 38 -8.49 1.14 -2.25
C SER A 38 -8.89 2.60 -2.45
N HIS A 39 -9.67 2.88 -3.50
CA HIS A 39 -10.18 4.22 -3.73
C HIS A 39 -11.15 4.73 -2.65
N ASP A 40 -11.76 3.83 -1.88
CA ASP A 40 -12.74 4.15 -0.82
C ASP A 40 -12.12 4.34 0.57
N MET A 41 -10.81 4.41 0.66
CA MET A 41 -10.09 4.59 1.92
C MET A 41 -8.85 5.46 1.72
N SER A 42 -8.27 5.90 2.83
CA SER A 42 -7.02 6.65 2.83
C SER A 42 -5.87 5.88 2.18
N THR A 43 -4.93 6.61 1.61
CA THR A 43 -3.64 6.05 1.18
C THR A 43 -2.85 5.53 2.38
N LEU A 44 -1.74 4.80 2.18
CA LEU A 44 -0.85 4.40 3.27
C LEU A 44 -0.40 5.59 4.12
N ARG A 45 -0.04 6.68 3.46
CA ARG A 45 0.41 7.90 4.12
C ARG A 45 -0.70 8.55 4.95
N GLY A 46 -1.91 8.60 4.41
CA GLY A 46 -3.08 9.12 5.11
C GLY A 46 -3.42 8.29 6.33
N TRP A 47 -3.56 6.98 6.12
CA TRP A 47 -3.84 6.04 7.21
C TRP A 47 -2.81 6.08 8.34
N TRP A 48 -1.54 6.26 8.02
CA TRP A 48 -0.48 6.33 9.02
C TRP A 48 -0.67 7.43 10.05
N GLN A 49 -1.36 8.50 9.67
CA GLN A 49 -1.60 9.68 10.51
C GLN A 49 -2.99 9.68 11.19
N GLU A 50 -3.91 8.80 10.79
CA GLU A 50 -5.28 8.76 11.33
C GLU A 50 -5.31 8.35 12.80
N ASP A 51 -4.53 7.35 13.18
CA ASP A 51 -4.47 6.80 14.53
C ASP A 51 -3.03 6.42 14.89
N PRO A 52 -2.28 7.32 15.57
CA PRO A 52 -0.90 7.07 15.96
C PRO A 52 -0.69 5.87 16.89
N GLU A 53 -1.69 5.50 17.69
CA GLU A 53 -1.60 4.33 18.56
C GLU A 53 -1.71 3.05 17.73
N ARG A 54 -2.66 3.00 16.82
CA ARG A 54 -2.84 1.89 15.89
C ARG A 54 -1.61 1.69 15.01
N THR A 55 -1.08 2.75 14.44
CA THR A 55 0.14 2.69 13.61
C THR A 55 1.37 2.33 14.43
N SER A 56 1.44 2.70 15.71
CA SER A 56 2.52 2.24 16.60
C SER A 56 2.44 0.75 16.90
N ARG A 57 1.22 0.20 17.03
CA ARG A 57 1.04 -1.27 17.16
C ARG A 57 1.44 -1.98 15.86
N TYR A 58 0.99 -1.47 14.70
CA TYR A 58 1.36 -1.99 13.39
C TYR A 58 2.88 -1.99 13.19
N TYR A 59 3.55 -0.87 13.49
CA TYR A 59 4.99 -0.70 13.36
C TYR A 59 5.78 -1.75 14.15
N ARG A 60 5.29 -2.10 15.35
CA ARG A 60 5.95 -3.11 16.19
C ARG A 60 5.56 -4.55 15.83
N SER A 61 4.26 -4.82 15.64
CA SER A 61 3.77 -6.19 15.51
C SER A 61 3.84 -6.74 14.10
N ILE A 62 3.74 -5.86 13.08
CA ILE A 62 3.72 -6.26 11.67
C ILE A 62 5.07 -6.00 11.00
N LEU A 63 5.63 -4.79 11.20
CA LEU A 63 6.92 -4.46 10.61
C LEU A 63 8.10 -4.94 11.49
N GLY A 64 7.86 -5.37 12.72
CA GLY A 64 8.90 -5.92 13.59
C GLY A 64 9.88 -4.88 14.14
N HIS A 65 9.56 -3.60 14.02
CA HIS A 65 10.43 -2.53 14.50
C HIS A 65 10.32 -2.31 16.01
N ASN A 66 11.39 -1.82 16.60
CA ASN A 66 11.42 -1.41 18.01
C ASN A 66 11.21 0.11 18.14
N GLY A 67 10.67 0.54 19.30
CA GLY A 67 10.51 1.95 19.63
C GLY A 67 9.20 2.55 19.15
N HIS A 68 9.22 3.86 18.90
CA HIS A 68 8.05 4.62 18.48
C HIS A 68 7.96 4.70 16.96
N ALA A 69 6.76 4.50 16.41
CA ALA A 69 6.51 4.75 15.01
C ALA A 69 6.80 6.23 14.65
N PRO A 70 7.41 6.49 13.48
CA PRO A 70 7.52 7.86 12.98
C PRO A 70 6.16 8.51 12.84
N LYS A 71 6.09 9.84 12.98
CA LYS A 71 4.84 10.60 12.80
C LYS A 71 4.27 10.49 11.39
N GLU A 72 5.15 10.29 10.41
CA GLU A 72 4.79 10.14 9.00
C GLU A 72 5.18 8.76 8.50
N CYS A 73 4.40 8.22 7.58
CA CYS A 73 4.79 7.04 6.81
C CYS A 73 5.96 7.42 5.91
N THR A 74 7.18 7.04 6.32
CA THR A 74 8.39 7.37 5.56
C THR A 74 8.43 6.58 4.24
N PRO A 75 9.26 7.00 3.26
CA PRO A 75 9.45 6.24 2.03
C PRO A 75 9.87 4.79 2.28
N GLU A 76 10.72 4.56 3.28
CA GLU A 76 11.22 3.24 3.66
C GLU A 76 10.09 2.37 4.22
N ILE A 77 9.22 2.95 5.05
CA ILE A 77 8.04 2.25 5.58
C ILE A 77 7.07 1.90 4.44
N CYS A 78 6.82 2.83 3.51
CA CYS A 78 6.01 2.53 2.32
C CYS A 78 6.60 1.38 1.51
N GLN A 79 7.91 1.37 1.28
CA GLN A 79 8.61 0.29 0.57
C GLN A 79 8.47 -1.05 1.30
N GLU A 80 8.66 -1.05 2.62
CA GLU A 80 8.55 -2.25 3.44
C GLU A 80 7.14 -2.85 3.38
N ILE A 81 6.11 -2.03 3.54
CA ILE A 81 4.72 -2.47 3.46
C ILE A 81 4.39 -3.03 2.08
N ILE A 82 4.78 -2.35 1.00
CA ILE A 82 4.56 -2.81 -0.36
C ILE A 82 5.32 -4.11 -0.61
N MET A 83 6.56 -4.22 -0.10
CA MET A 83 7.36 -5.43 -0.25
C MET A 83 6.69 -6.65 0.41
N GLN A 84 6.13 -6.51 1.63
CA GLN A 84 5.37 -7.57 2.28
C GLN A 84 4.18 -8.07 1.42
N HIS A 85 3.50 -7.16 0.72
CA HIS A 85 2.42 -7.54 -0.19
C HIS A 85 2.94 -8.21 -1.47
N LEU A 86 4.07 -7.75 -2.01
CA LEU A 86 4.71 -8.39 -3.14
C LEU A 86 5.20 -9.81 -2.81
N GLU A 87 5.72 -10.02 -1.62
CA GLU A 87 6.18 -11.33 -1.11
C GLU A 87 5.03 -12.26 -0.69
N SER A 88 3.78 -11.75 -0.66
CA SER A 88 2.62 -12.57 -0.29
C SER A 88 2.32 -13.65 -1.33
N PRO A 89 1.68 -14.77 -0.93
CA PRO A 89 1.25 -15.81 -1.88
C PRO A 89 0.06 -15.39 -2.76
N SER A 90 -0.52 -14.20 -2.59
CA SER A 90 -1.64 -13.71 -3.41
C SER A 90 -1.33 -13.76 -4.90
N MET A 91 -2.30 -14.22 -5.71
CA MET A 91 -2.16 -14.28 -7.16
C MET A 91 -1.84 -12.91 -7.76
N PHE A 92 -2.50 -11.86 -7.27
CA PHE A 92 -2.25 -10.48 -7.70
C PHE A 92 -1.91 -9.59 -6.50
N ALA A 93 -0.95 -8.70 -6.72
CA ALA A 93 -0.67 -7.56 -5.85
C ALA A 93 -0.92 -6.28 -6.67
N ILE A 94 -1.93 -5.50 -6.30
CA ILE A 94 -2.36 -4.29 -7.02
C ILE A 94 -2.28 -3.13 -6.04
N PHE A 95 -1.60 -2.06 -6.43
CA PHE A 95 -1.37 -0.91 -5.56
C PHE A 95 -1.91 0.38 -6.18
N PRO A 96 -2.52 1.28 -5.39
CA PRO A 96 -2.77 2.64 -5.81
C PRO A 96 -1.45 3.34 -6.16
N ILE A 97 -1.47 4.15 -7.21
CA ILE A 97 -0.27 4.90 -7.63
C ILE A 97 0.25 5.81 -6.52
N GLN A 98 -0.62 6.35 -5.68
CA GLN A 98 -0.26 7.21 -4.55
C GLN A 98 0.65 6.48 -3.56
N ASP A 99 0.35 5.20 -3.27
CA ASP A 99 1.14 4.39 -2.36
C ASP A 99 2.50 4.03 -2.97
N LEU A 100 2.54 3.76 -4.29
CA LEU A 100 3.80 3.56 -5.01
C LEU A 100 4.66 4.84 -5.00
N LEU A 101 4.08 6.00 -5.30
CA LEU A 101 4.78 7.29 -5.25
C LEU A 101 5.26 7.62 -3.83
N GLY A 102 4.53 7.16 -2.81
CA GLY A 102 4.90 7.28 -1.40
C GLY A 102 6.28 6.71 -1.07
N MET A 103 6.75 5.71 -1.84
CA MET A 103 8.07 5.09 -1.68
C MET A 103 9.24 6.01 -2.09
N SER A 104 8.99 7.10 -2.81
CA SER A 104 10.03 7.97 -3.32
C SER A 104 9.98 9.35 -2.67
N PRO A 105 11.05 9.82 -1.99
CA PRO A 105 11.08 11.18 -1.42
C PRO A 105 10.85 12.29 -2.46
N ALA A 106 11.27 12.04 -3.71
CA ALA A 106 11.17 13.01 -4.79
C ALA A 106 9.81 13.03 -5.49
N LEU A 107 9.07 11.90 -5.43
CA LEU A 107 7.81 11.70 -6.17
C LEU A 107 6.58 11.65 -5.28
N ARG A 108 6.74 11.60 -3.94
CA ARG A 108 5.59 11.58 -3.04
C ARG A 108 4.80 12.88 -3.17
N GLY A 109 3.48 12.75 -3.07
CA GLY A 109 2.53 13.83 -3.33
C GLY A 109 2.50 14.94 -2.28
N SER A 110 1.32 15.45 -2.04
CA SER A 110 1.09 16.57 -1.10
C SER A 110 1.75 16.35 0.27
N LYS A 111 2.11 17.47 0.94
CA LYS A 111 2.47 17.44 2.38
C LYS A 111 1.32 16.96 3.25
N ASP A 112 0.08 17.22 2.83
CA ASP A 112 -1.12 16.68 3.46
C ASP A 112 -1.58 15.42 2.72
N PRO A 113 -1.39 14.22 3.30
CA PRO A 113 -1.79 12.97 2.68
C PRO A 113 -3.29 12.80 2.48
N CYS A 114 -4.14 13.55 3.21
CA CYS A 114 -5.58 13.51 3.03
C CYS A 114 -5.99 13.96 1.62
N LEU A 115 -5.19 14.81 0.98
CA LEU A 115 -5.43 15.27 -0.39
C LEU A 115 -5.13 14.21 -1.46
N GLU A 116 -4.51 13.10 -1.09
CA GLU A 116 -4.23 11.97 -1.97
C GLU A 116 -5.39 10.97 -2.04
N GLN A 117 -6.35 11.06 -1.11
CA GLN A 117 -7.52 10.16 -1.08
C GLN A 117 -8.45 10.46 -2.25
N ILE A 118 -8.89 9.41 -2.94
CA ILE A 118 -9.75 9.54 -4.14
C ILE A 118 -11.19 9.72 -3.75
N ASN A 119 -11.70 8.87 -2.84
CA ASN A 119 -13.08 8.88 -2.40
C ASN A 119 -13.18 8.85 -0.87
N ASN A 120 -14.18 9.54 -0.34
CA ASN A 120 -14.59 9.43 1.06
C ASN A 120 -16.06 8.98 1.11
N PRO A 121 -16.34 7.69 1.30
CA PRO A 121 -17.71 7.17 1.31
C PRO A 121 -18.60 7.75 2.44
N ALA A 122 -18.00 8.30 3.51
CA ALA A 122 -18.73 8.92 4.60
C ALA A 122 -19.23 10.34 4.26
N ASP A 123 -18.73 10.95 3.20
CA ASP A 123 -19.14 12.28 2.74
C ASP A 123 -19.98 12.16 1.46
N PRO A 124 -21.33 12.36 1.55
CA PRO A 124 -22.22 12.25 0.37
C PRO A 124 -21.97 13.34 -0.68
N TYR A 125 -21.25 14.39 -0.35
CA TYR A 125 -20.91 15.49 -1.26
C TYR A 125 -19.48 15.36 -1.82
N HIS A 126 -18.72 14.37 -1.37
CA HIS A 126 -17.37 14.14 -1.87
C HIS A 126 -17.38 13.88 -3.38
N ARG A 127 -16.38 14.42 -4.07
CA ARG A 127 -16.21 14.21 -5.50
C ARG A 127 -14.80 13.73 -5.78
N TRP A 128 -14.64 12.78 -6.65
CA TRP A 128 -13.36 12.22 -7.08
C TRP A 128 -12.57 13.27 -7.86
N ARG A 129 -11.74 14.03 -7.15
CA ARG A 129 -10.98 15.17 -7.72
C ARG A 129 -9.49 14.95 -7.73
N TYR A 130 -9.03 13.80 -7.25
CA TYR A 130 -7.60 13.54 -7.25
C TYR A 130 -7.02 13.70 -8.65
N ARG A 131 -5.91 14.44 -8.74
CA ARG A 131 -5.10 14.60 -9.94
C ARG A 131 -3.67 14.22 -9.59
N MET A 132 -3.10 13.30 -10.35
CA MET A 132 -1.69 12.97 -10.23
C MET A 132 -0.87 14.21 -10.57
N HIS A 133 0.10 14.54 -9.71
CA HIS A 133 0.93 15.75 -9.81
C HIS A 133 2.15 15.55 -10.73
N ILE A 134 2.31 14.37 -11.31
CA ILE A 134 3.41 13.99 -12.20
C ILE A 134 2.81 13.54 -13.52
N ASN A 135 3.42 13.94 -14.64
CA ASN A 135 3.05 13.42 -15.95
C ASN A 135 3.52 11.97 -16.09
N LEU A 136 2.80 11.16 -16.88
CA LEU A 136 3.15 9.75 -17.08
C LEU A 136 4.51 9.59 -17.75
N GLU A 137 4.85 10.48 -18.68
CA GLU A 137 6.12 10.50 -19.39
C GLU A 137 7.28 10.75 -18.43
N ASP A 138 7.13 11.71 -17.50
CA ASP A 138 8.13 12.05 -16.49
C ASP A 138 8.30 10.89 -15.48
N LEU A 139 7.20 10.24 -15.13
CA LEU A 139 7.22 9.06 -14.26
C LEU A 139 7.97 7.90 -14.91
N LEU A 140 7.70 7.63 -16.19
CA LEU A 140 8.36 6.58 -16.96
C LEU A 140 9.85 6.86 -17.14
N ALA A 141 10.21 8.12 -17.37
CA ALA A 141 11.59 8.56 -17.51
C ALA A 141 12.39 8.55 -16.20
N ASN A 142 11.72 8.42 -15.05
CA ASN A 142 12.38 8.35 -13.75
C ASN A 142 13.00 6.98 -13.50
N LEU A 143 14.20 6.74 -14.06
CA LEU A 143 14.90 5.46 -13.99
C LEU A 143 15.19 5.01 -12.55
N LYS A 144 15.33 5.93 -11.60
CA LYS A 144 15.53 5.58 -10.19
C LYS A 144 14.27 4.93 -9.60
N PHE A 145 13.11 5.49 -9.90
CA PHE A 145 11.83 4.98 -9.39
C PHE A 145 11.42 3.67 -10.08
N THR A 146 11.46 3.65 -11.41
CA THR A 146 11.11 2.46 -12.19
C THR A 146 12.08 1.31 -11.93
N GLY A 147 13.37 1.59 -11.77
CA GLY A 147 14.39 0.63 -11.37
C GLY A 147 14.14 0.04 -9.99
N MET A 148 13.78 0.88 -9.01
CA MET A 148 13.42 0.42 -7.66
C MET A 148 12.22 -0.55 -7.70
N ILE A 149 11.17 -0.23 -8.46
CA ILE A 149 10.00 -1.12 -8.59
C ILE A 149 10.41 -2.44 -9.28
N LYS A 150 11.19 -2.38 -10.37
CA LYS A 150 11.68 -3.58 -11.04
C LYS A 150 12.48 -4.46 -10.08
N GLU A 151 13.37 -3.88 -9.28
CA GLU A 151 14.16 -4.61 -8.28
C GLU A 151 13.27 -5.28 -7.22
N MET A 152 12.25 -4.58 -6.72
CA MET A 152 11.28 -5.15 -5.77
C MET A 152 10.49 -6.32 -6.38
N LEU A 153 10.09 -6.23 -7.63
CA LEU A 153 9.40 -7.31 -8.35
C LEU A 153 10.31 -8.54 -8.54
N ILE A 154 11.57 -8.33 -8.91
CA ILE A 154 12.56 -9.42 -9.04
C ILE A 154 12.80 -10.07 -7.67
N ARG A 155 13.00 -9.28 -6.63
CA ARG A 155 13.25 -9.77 -5.28
C ARG A 155 12.07 -10.59 -4.73
N SER A 156 10.85 -10.18 -5.01
CA SER A 156 9.64 -10.90 -4.58
C SER A 156 9.33 -12.15 -5.42
N GLY A 157 10.08 -12.41 -6.49
CA GLY A 157 9.83 -13.52 -7.40
C GLY A 157 8.60 -13.34 -8.30
N ARG A 158 8.07 -12.12 -8.42
CA ARG A 158 6.90 -11.81 -9.28
C ARG A 158 7.27 -11.51 -10.73
N THR A 159 8.54 -11.40 -11.03
CA THR A 159 9.07 -11.35 -12.39
C THR A 159 10.43 -12.04 -12.44
N GLU A 160 10.83 -12.53 -13.61
CA GLU A 160 12.13 -13.13 -13.81
C GLU A 160 13.22 -12.04 -13.91
N LYS A 161 14.47 -12.43 -13.60
CA LYS A 161 15.63 -11.64 -13.99
C LYS A 161 15.83 -11.80 -15.50
N ASP A 162 15.88 -10.66 -16.19
CA ASP A 162 16.31 -10.62 -17.60
C ASP A 162 17.79 -11.02 -17.69
#